data_409485faac53489b114462d192e23c90
#
_entry.id   409485faac53489b114462d192e23c90
#
_cell.length_a   1.000
_cell.length_b   1.000
_cell.length_c   1.000
_cell.angle_alpha   90.00
_cell.angle_beta   90.00
_cell.angle_gamma   90.00
#
_symmetry.space_group_name_H-M   'P 1'
#
loop_
_entity.id
_entity.type
_entity.pdbx_description
1 polymer ?
#
loop_
_entity_poly.entity_id
_entity_poly.type
_entity_poly.pdbx_seq_one_letter_code
_entity_poly.pdbx_strand_id
1 'polypeptide(L)'
;MSRHAILIIDMLNDFANDKGSLYCLGAARITKNLQRLMKWVRKREGDDIQLVHIQEAHRKNDADFRVRPVHAVAGTWGSDFIEELYPEGDEYIVPKRRHSGFAYTDLDLYLREENIDTVVVTGVWTNVCVRSTATDALARAYKVITLSDGCDSKTEEMHEYGLKDLSIFAKVMTIDEYIDAWEKGLDPWEGGGDKENKVK
;
A
#
# COMPACT_ATOMS: atom_id res chain seq x y z
N MET A 1 8.34 -19.29 -8.18
CA MET A 1 7.12 -18.48 -8.14
C MET A 1 7.53 -17.01 -8.12
N SER A 2 6.63 -16.11 -8.51
CA SER A 2 6.80 -14.66 -8.35
C SER A 2 6.97 -14.31 -6.88
N ARG A 3 7.80 -13.31 -6.55
CA ARG A 3 7.96 -12.83 -5.16
C ARG A 3 7.25 -11.49 -5.02
N HIS A 4 6.37 -11.39 -4.05
CA HIS A 4 5.50 -10.25 -3.85
C HIS A 4 5.88 -9.46 -2.61
N ALA A 5 5.83 -8.12 -2.69
CA ALA A 5 5.82 -7.25 -1.52
C ALA A 5 4.46 -6.57 -1.39
N ILE A 6 3.78 -6.80 -0.28
CA ILE A 6 2.54 -6.11 0.06
C ILE A 6 2.91 -4.84 0.83
N LEU A 7 2.66 -3.69 0.22
CA LEU A 7 2.93 -2.39 0.80
C LEU A 7 1.71 -1.92 1.59
N ILE A 8 1.87 -1.77 2.91
CA ILE A 8 0.87 -1.18 3.82
C ILE A 8 1.17 0.32 3.91
N ILE A 9 0.46 1.13 3.11
CA ILE A 9 0.79 2.53 2.89
C ILE A 9 0.02 3.43 3.86
N ASP A 10 0.76 4.18 4.68
CA ASP A 10 0.30 5.28 5.52
C ASP A 10 -0.88 4.95 6.47
N MET A 11 -0.94 3.70 6.96
CA MET A 11 -1.91 3.31 8.00
C MET A 11 -1.44 3.81 9.38
N LEU A 12 -1.38 5.14 9.51
CA LEU A 12 -0.83 5.89 10.63
C LEU A 12 -1.93 6.55 11.45
N ASN A 13 -1.60 6.93 12.69
CA ASN A 13 -2.57 7.57 13.59
C ASN A 13 -3.18 8.85 13.00
N ASP A 14 -2.39 9.69 12.31
CA ASP A 14 -2.92 10.91 11.72
C ASP A 14 -3.93 10.69 10.59
N PHE A 15 -3.94 9.50 9.96
CA PHE A 15 -4.86 9.16 8.88
C PHE A 15 -5.95 8.18 9.28
N ALA A 16 -5.67 7.25 10.18
CA ALA A 16 -6.55 6.12 10.47
C ALA A 16 -7.21 6.20 11.86
N ASN A 17 -6.74 7.07 12.76
CA ASN A 17 -7.35 7.31 14.06
C ASN A 17 -8.25 8.56 14.01
N ASP A 18 -9.41 8.54 14.65
CA ASP A 18 -10.37 9.65 14.67
C ASP A 18 -9.86 10.95 15.32
N LYS A 19 -8.75 10.87 16.09
CA LYS A 19 -8.04 12.01 16.67
C LYS A 19 -6.92 12.54 15.77
N GLY A 20 -6.68 11.90 14.64
CA GLY A 20 -5.62 12.26 13.70
C GLY A 20 -5.90 13.57 12.95
N SER A 21 -4.83 14.30 12.62
CA SER A 21 -4.91 15.62 11.99
C SER A 21 -5.47 15.59 10.55
N LEU A 22 -5.36 14.47 9.88
CA LEU A 22 -5.87 14.21 8.53
C LEU A 22 -6.73 12.95 8.46
N TYR A 23 -7.49 12.70 9.53
CA TYR A 23 -8.34 11.52 9.62
C TYR A 23 -9.15 11.26 8.35
N CYS A 24 -9.11 10.03 7.93
CA CYS A 24 -9.79 9.51 6.76
C CYS A 24 -10.69 8.35 7.18
N LEU A 25 -12.01 8.52 7.10
CA LEU A 25 -12.96 7.46 7.46
C LEU A 25 -12.72 6.17 6.67
N GLY A 26 -12.22 6.29 5.46
CA GLY A 26 -11.82 5.16 4.63
C GLY A 26 -10.77 4.29 5.28
N ALA A 27 -9.77 4.87 5.97
CA ALA A 27 -8.75 4.11 6.68
C ALA A 27 -9.36 3.17 7.73
N ALA A 28 -10.32 3.65 8.50
CA ALA A 28 -11.02 2.81 9.49
C ALA A 28 -11.79 1.65 8.85
N ARG A 29 -12.38 1.87 7.65
CA ARG A 29 -13.12 0.82 6.93
C ARG A 29 -12.23 -0.35 6.51
N ILE A 30 -11.01 -0.06 6.03
CA ILE A 30 -10.09 -1.08 5.52
C ILE A 30 -9.25 -1.77 6.60
N THR A 31 -9.17 -1.22 7.82
CA THR A 31 -8.30 -1.74 8.89
C THR A 31 -8.50 -3.23 9.14
N LYS A 32 -9.76 -3.70 9.25
CA LYS A 32 -10.03 -5.13 9.48
C LYS A 32 -9.62 -6.03 8.30
N ASN A 33 -9.76 -5.54 7.08
CA ASN A 33 -9.34 -6.25 5.88
C ASN A 33 -7.83 -6.39 5.84
N LEU A 34 -7.11 -5.31 6.15
CA LEU A 34 -5.64 -5.33 6.24
C LEU A 34 -5.13 -6.21 7.38
N GLN A 35 -5.76 -6.17 8.56
CA GLN A 35 -5.44 -7.11 9.65
C GLN A 35 -5.54 -8.57 9.20
N ARG A 36 -6.61 -8.92 8.48
CA ARG A 36 -6.82 -10.26 7.96
C ARG A 36 -5.75 -10.65 6.95
N LEU A 37 -5.40 -9.75 6.03
CA LEU A 37 -4.35 -9.94 5.04
C LEU A 37 -2.99 -10.14 5.71
N MET A 38 -2.59 -9.22 6.60
CA MET A 38 -1.32 -9.30 7.33
C MET A 38 -1.21 -10.60 8.15
N LYS A 39 -2.28 -10.96 8.85
CA LYS A 39 -2.33 -12.22 9.61
C LYS A 39 -2.19 -13.44 8.71
N TRP A 40 -2.76 -13.41 7.50
CA TRP A 40 -2.61 -14.50 6.53
C TRP A 40 -1.15 -14.58 6.05
N VAL A 41 -0.50 -13.46 5.71
CA VAL A 41 0.92 -13.43 5.31
C VAL A 41 1.81 -13.95 6.43
N ARG A 42 1.67 -13.44 7.66
CA ARG A 42 2.48 -13.80 8.85
C ARG A 42 2.39 -15.28 9.24
N LYS A 43 1.34 -15.98 8.82
CA LYS A 43 1.17 -17.44 9.07
C LYS A 43 1.81 -18.32 8.00
N ARG A 44 2.24 -17.75 6.90
CA ARG A 44 2.83 -18.51 5.81
C ARG A 44 4.29 -18.86 6.15
N GLU A 45 4.70 -20.06 5.72
CA GLU A 45 6.10 -20.41 5.69
C GLU A 45 6.70 -20.00 4.33
N GLY A 46 7.90 -19.46 4.33
CA GLY A 46 8.63 -19.03 3.14
C GLY A 46 8.56 -17.54 2.85
N ASP A 47 9.44 -17.08 1.96
CA ASP A 47 9.70 -15.66 1.69
C ASP A 47 9.06 -15.15 0.40
N ASP A 48 8.08 -15.87 -0.13
CA ASP A 48 7.47 -15.50 -1.42
C ASP A 48 6.57 -14.27 -1.32
N ILE A 49 6.09 -13.94 -0.12
CA ILE A 49 5.30 -12.74 0.17
C ILE A 49 5.87 -12.04 1.39
N GLN A 50 6.20 -10.77 1.24
CA GLN A 50 6.70 -9.94 2.34
C GLN A 50 5.75 -8.78 2.64
N LEU A 51 5.68 -8.36 3.91
CA LEU A 51 5.02 -7.13 4.34
C LEU A 51 6.05 -6.00 4.41
N VAL A 52 5.72 -4.87 3.80
CA VAL A 52 6.53 -3.65 3.85
C VAL A 52 5.64 -2.49 4.27
N HIS A 53 6.02 -1.81 5.33
CA HIS A 53 5.26 -0.70 5.87
C HIS A 53 5.79 0.64 5.35
N ILE A 54 4.96 1.38 4.64
CA ILE A 54 5.31 2.71 4.14
C ILE A 54 4.79 3.74 5.15
N GLN A 55 5.69 4.52 5.69
CA GLN A 55 5.41 5.45 6.79
C GLN A 55 5.63 6.90 6.34
N GLU A 56 4.59 7.71 6.23
CA GLU A 56 4.79 9.15 6.08
C GLU A 56 5.41 9.72 7.37
N ALA A 57 6.58 10.36 7.22
CA ALA A 57 7.40 10.83 8.34
C ALA A 57 8.07 12.17 8.00
N HIS A 58 7.27 13.25 8.09
CA HIS A 58 7.69 14.60 7.75
C HIS A 58 8.66 15.22 8.77
N ARG A 59 9.51 16.14 8.31
CA ARG A 59 10.23 17.03 9.22
C ARG A 59 9.27 18.09 9.79
N LYS A 60 9.56 18.65 10.97
CA LYS A 60 8.75 19.71 11.60
C LYS A 60 8.43 20.88 10.69
N ASN A 61 9.34 21.22 9.77
CA ASN A 61 9.20 22.33 8.80
C ASN A 61 9.25 21.79 7.38
N ASP A 62 8.47 20.74 7.07
CA ASP A 62 8.45 20.17 5.74
C ASP A 62 7.79 21.13 4.73
N ALA A 63 8.29 21.12 3.49
CA ALA A 63 7.72 21.92 2.41
C ALA A 63 6.27 21.56 2.09
N ASP A 64 5.86 20.34 2.40
CA ASP A 64 4.50 19.86 2.22
C ASP A 64 3.48 20.67 3.02
N PHE A 65 3.86 21.18 4.19
CA PHE A 65 3.02 22.00 5.07
C PHE A 65 2.72 23.41 4.53
N ARG A 66 3.23 23.74 3.35
CA ARG A 66 2.82 24.97 2.65
C ARG A 66 1.43 24.87 2.02
N VAL A 67 0.97 23.65 1.77
CA VAL A 67 -0.30 23.38 1.09
C VAL A 67 -1.22 22.41 1.86
N ARG A 68 -0.68 21.68 2.83
CA ARG A 68 -1.43 20.75 3.67
C ARG A 68 -1.27 21.10 5.16
N PRO A 69 -2.22 20.76 6.03
CA PRO A 69 -2.03 20.85 7.48
C PRO A 69 -0.79 20.08 7.94
N VAL A 70 -0.24 20.47 9.09
CA VAL A 70 0.84 19.69 9.73
C VAL A 70 0.31 18.33 10.12
N HIS A 71 0.98 17.27 9.69
CA HIS A 71 0.60 15.88 9.92
C HIS A 71 1.83 14.97 9.83
N ALA A 72 1.72 13.77 10.37
CA ALA A 72 2.71 12.70 10.30
C ALA A 72 4.16 13.19 10.50
N VAL A 73 4.37 14.04 11.52
CA VAL A 73 5.72 14.53 11.83
C VAL A 73 6.51 13.38 12.47
N ALA A 74 7.70 13.10 11.96
CA ALA A 74 8.55 12.01 12.40
C ALA A 74 8.77 12.01 13.92
N GLY A 75 8.59 10.86 14.57
CA GLY A 75 8.74 10.68 16.01
C GLY A 75 7.58 11.25 16.85
N THR A 76 6.45 11.58 16.22
CA THR A 76 5.21 11.95 16.94
C THR A 76 4.17 10.83 16.83
N TRP A 77 3.22 10.83 17.75
CA TRP A 77 2.08 9.91 17.72
C TRP A 77 1.38 9.88 16.34
N GLY A 78 1.25 11.03 15.68
CA GLY A 78 0.58 11.11 14.37
C GLY A 78 1.28 10.33 13.26
N SER A 79 2.62 10.18 13.33
CA SER A 79 3.40 9.39 12.38
C SER A 79 3.57 7.92 12.78
N ASP A 80 3.11 7.51 13.97
CA ASP A 80 3.14 6.12 14.37
C ASP A 80 2.02 5.32 13.68
N PHE A 81 2.28 4.04 13.46
CA PHE A 81 1.28 3.10 12.96
C PHE A 81 0.13 2.95 13.95
N ILE A 82 -1.08 2.71 13.45
CA ILE A 82 -2.19 2.32 14.33
C ILE A 82 -1.89 0.96 14.96
N GLU A 83 -2.35 0.75 16.20
CA GLU A 83 -2.08 -0.47 16.98
C GLU A 83 -2.49 -1.73 16.24
N GLU A 84 -3.61 -1.69 15.52
CA GLU A 84 -4.18 -2.81 14.79
C GLU A 84 -3.31 -3.31 13.62
N LEU A 85 -2.43 -2.47 13.08
CA LEU A 85 -1.59 -2.76 11.91
C LEU A 85 -0.11 -2.48 12.19
N TYR A 86 0.27 -2.56 13.46
CA TYR A 86 1.65 -2.32 13.86
C TYR A 86 2.60 -3.35 13.22
N PRO A 87 3.78 -2.93 12.71
CA PRO A 87 4.79 -3.85 12.19
C PRO A 87 5.24 -4.86 13.27
N GLU A 88 5.48 -6.10 12.87
CA GLU A 88 5.96 -7.17 13.75
C GLU A 88 7.33 -7.71 13.29
N GLY A 89 8.14 -8.10 14.25
CA GLY A 89 9.44 -8.74 13.97
C GLY A 89 10.38 -7.83 13.18
N ASP A 90 10.81 -8.33 12.03
CA ASP A 90 11.72 -7.69 11.07
C ASP A 90 11.00 -7.15 9.81
N GLU A 91 9.68 -6.99 9.86
CA GLU A 91 8.92 -6.36 8.77
C GLU A 91 9.50 -4.99 8.42
N TYR A 92 9.79 -4.79 7.13
CA TYR A 92 10.53 -3.62 6.69
C TYR A 92 9.70 -2.34 6.74
N ILE A 93 10.27 -1.26 7.31
CA ILE A 93 9.64 0.06 7.42
C ILE A 93 10.38 1.04 6.54
N VAL A 94 9.64 1.72 5.65
CA VAL A 94 10.15 2.73 4.72
C VAL A 94 9.61 4.10 5.10
N PRO A 95 10.39 4.94 5.79
CA PRO A 95 9.98 6.31 6.06
C PRO A 95 10.05 7.17 4.79
N LYS A 96 8.97 7.88 4.48
CA LYS A 96 8.90 8.78 3.33
C LYS A 96 8.41 10.18 3.70
N ARG A 97 8.71 11.16 2.86
CA ARG A 97 8.25 12.54 3.00
C ARG A 97 7.51 13.06 1.77
N ARG A 98 7.18 12.16 0.84
CA ARG A 98 6.45 12.47 -0.41
C ARG A 98 5.41 11.40 -0.64
N HIS A 99 4.49 11.62 -1.56
CA HIS A 99 3.36 10.71 -1.76
C HIS A 99 3.78 9.29 -2.12
N SER A 100 4.75 9.14 -3.02
CA SER A 100 5.25 7.83 -3.41
C SER A 100 6.19 7.23 -2.37
N GLY A 101 6.02 5.93 -2.08
CA GLY A 101 6.94 5.13 -1.29
C GLY A 101 8.35 5.04 -1.89
N PHE A 102 8.50 5.25 -3.19
CA PHE A 102 9.79 5.24 -3.88
C PHE A 102 10.50 6.59 -3.89
N ALA A 103 9.81 7.69 -3.57
CA ALA A 103 10.35 9.02 -3.75
C ALA A 103 11.38 9.39 -2.67
N TYR A 104 12.66 9.30 -3.03
CA TYR A 104 13.81 9.58 -2.16
C TYR A 104 13.88 8.66 -0.92
N THR A 105 13.53 7.40 -1.09
CA THR A 105 13.61 6.33 -0.11
C THR A 105 14.51 5.20 -0.62
N ASP A 106 14.76 4.21 0.20
CA ASP A 106 15.48 2.99 -0.16
C ASP A 106 14.55 1.83 -0.57
N LEU A 107 13.24 2.08 -0.75
CA LEU A 107 12.27 1.03 -1.10
C LEU A 107 12.70 0.22 -2.33
N ASP A 108 13.14 0.88 -3.43
CA ASP A 108 13.57 0.16 -4.64
C ASP A 108 14.80 -0.71 -4.39
N LEU A 109 15.75 -0.23 -3.58
CA LEU A 109 16.93 -1.00 -3.18
C LEU A 109 16.50 -2.27 -2.43
N TYR A 110 15.69 -2.11 -1.38
CA TYR A 110 15.18 -3.22 -0.59
C TYR A 110 14.44 -4.26 -1.44
N LEU A 111 13.51 -3.82 -2.29
CA LEU A 111 12.75 -4.72 -3.14
C LEU A 111 13.64 -5.51 -4.13
N ARG A 112 14.71 -4.88 -4.65
CA ARG A 112 15.69 -5.55 -5.52
C ARG A 112 16.53 -6.57 -4.76
N GLU A 113 17.01 -6.24 -3.57
CA GLU A 113 17.77 -7.15 -2.71
C GLU A 113 16.95 -8.38 -2.35
N GLU A 114 15.66 -8.21 -2.11
CA GLU A 114 14.72 -9.29 -1.81
C GLU A 114 14.19 -10.03 -3.05
N ASN A 115 14.66 -9.68 -4.25
CA ASN A 115 14.22 -10.28 -5.52
C ASN A 115 12.70 -10.19 -5.73
N ILE A 116 12.08 -9.12 -5.26
CA ILE A 116 10.65 -8.86 -5.48
C ILE A 116 10.44 -8.47 -6.94
N ASP A 117 9.47 -9.08 -7.60
CA ASP A 117 9.05 -8.74 -8.96
C ASP A 117 7.65 -8.12 -9.02
N THR A 118 6.85 -8.30 -7.98
CA THR A 118 5.47 -7.85 -7.90
C THR A 118 5.23 -7.00 -6.66
N VAL A 119 4.77 -5.78 -6.86
CA VAL A 119 4.38 -4.84 -5.80
C VAL A 119 2.86 -4.85 -5.66
N VAL A 120 2.38 -5.16 -4.46
CA VAL A 120 0.96 -5.16 -4.12
C VAL A 120 0.68 -3.94 -3.24
N VAL A 121 -0.10 -2.99 -3.73
CA VAL A 121 -0.37 -1.74 -3.01
C VAL A 121 -1.67 -1.81 -2.24
N THR A 122 -1.62 -1.34 -0.98
CA THR A 122 -2.76 -1.20 -0.05
C THR A 122 -2.61 0.08 0.78
N GLY A 123 -3.62 0.42 1.57
CA GLY A 123 -3.59 1.56 2.51
C GLY A 123 -4.24 2.82 1.97
N VAL A 124 -3.74 3.97 2.37
CA VAL A 124 -4.39 5.28 2.09
C VAL A 124 -3.41 6.32 1.54
N TRP A 125 -3.87 7.29 0.74
CA TRP A 125 -5.20 7.37 0.09
C TRP A 125 -5.08 6.78 -1.30
N THR A 126 -6.11 6.04 -1.75
CA THR A 126 -6.12 5.37 -3.06
C THR A 126 -5.66 6.27 -4.20
N ASN A 127 -6.19 7.49 -4.26
CA ASN A 127 -5.93 8.47 -5.32
C ASN A 127 -4.66 9.33 -5.08
N VAL A 128 -3.92 9.13 -3.99
CA VAL A 128 -2.72 9.93 -3.65
C VAL A 128 -1.51 9.02 -3.44
N CYS A 129 -1.25 8.57 -2.20
CA CYS A 129 -0.01 7.83 -1.89
C CYS A 129 0.00 6.44 -2.51
N VAL A 130 -1.14 5.73 -2.50
CA VAL A 130 -1.28 4.41 -3.15
C VAL A 130 -1.03 4.54 -4.65
N ARG A 131 -1.76 5.45 -5.33
CA ARG A 131 -1.60 5.71 -6.76
C ARG A 131 -0.18 6.12 -7.13
N SER A 132 0.41 7.07 -6.38
CA SER A 132 1.77 7.55 -6.66
C SER A 132 2.80 6.43 -6.52
N THR A 133 2.67 5.59 -5.50
CA THR A 133 3.56 4.43 -5.28
C THR A 133 3.38 3.40 -6.39
N ALA A 134 2.15 3.09 -6.78
CA ALA A 134 1.87 2.16 -7.88
C ALA A 134 2.45 2.64 -9.22
N THR A 135 2.31 3.94 -9.52
CA THR A 135 2.89 4.54 -10.75
C THR A 135 4.41 4.44 -10.77
N ASP A 136 5.05 4.73 -9.63
CA ASP A 136 6.50 4.64 -9.51
C ASP A 136 7.01 3.20 -9.53
N ALA A 137 6.24 2.23 -9.01
CA ALA A 137 6.54 0.80 -9.13
C ALA A 137 6.52 0.36 -10.60
N LEU A 138 5.47 0.74 -11.35
CA LEU A 138 5.39 0.45 -12.79
C LEU A 138 6.56 1.06 -13.56
N ALA A 139 6.93 2.32 -13.27
CA ALA A 139 8.05 3.00 -13.92
C ALA A 139 9.41 2.31 -13.67
N ARG A 140 9.50 1.47 -12.64
CA ARG A 140 10.65 0.64 -12.26
C ARG A 140 10.54 -0.81 -12.73
N ALA A 141 9.56 -1.08 -13.59
CA ALA A 141 9.28 -2.40 -14.17
C ALA A 141 8.82 -3.48 -13.17
N TYR A 142 8.24 -3.08 -12.05
CA TYR A 142 7.51 -4.04 -11.21
C TYR A 142 6.14 -4.35 -11.81
N LYS A 143 5.67 -5.58 -11.64
CA LYS A 143 4.26 -5.93 -11.77
C LYS A 143 3.50 -5.25 -10.64
N VAL A 144 2.33 -4.68 -10.89
CA VAL A 144 1.58 -3.92 -9.86
C VAL A 144 0.19 -4.48 -9.68
N ILE A 145 -0.12 -4.88 -8.46
CA ILE A 145 -1.46 -5.29 -8.03
C ILE A 145 -2.00 -4.26 -7.04
N THR A 146 -3.27 -3.88 -7.18
CA THR A 146 -3.98 -3.04 -6.21
C THR A 146 -5.09 -3.86 -5.57
N LEU A 147 -5.09 -3.95 -4.24
CA LEU A 147 -6.17 -4.63 -3.51
C LEU A 147 -7.28 -3.62 -3.21
N SER A 148 -8.38 -3.70 -3.94
CA SER A 148 -9.44 -2.70 -3.93
C SER A 148 -10.09 -2.50 -2.56
N ASP A 149 -10.33 -3.57 -1.83
CA ASP A 149 -10.89 -3.57 -0.47
C ASP A 149 -9.82 -3.47 0.64
N GLY A 150 -8.56 -3.37 0.25
CA GLY A 150 -7.40 -3.01 1.08
C GLY A 150 -6.95 -1.57 0.90
N CYS A 151 -7.62 -0.79 0.03
CA CYS A 151 -7.38 0.64 -0.18
C CYS A 151 -8.63 1.45 0.14
N ASP A 152 -8.46 2.70 0.54
CA ASP A 152 -9.58 3.66 0.63
C ASP A 152 -9.08 5.10 0.54
N SER A 153 -10.00 6.04 0.50
CA SER A 153 -9.71 7.46 0.35
C SER A 153 -10.56 8.33 1.28
N LYS A 154 -10.38 9.64 1.18
CA LYS A 154 -11.13 10.60 2.01
C LYS A 154 -12.63 10.55 1.73
N THR A 155 -13.01 10.28 0.48
CA THR A 155 -14.40 10.08 0.05
C THR A 155 -14.49 8.86 -0.85
N GLU A 156 -15.68 8.25 -0.92
CA GLU A 156 -15.96 7.12 -1.81
C GLU A 156 -15.67 7.47 -3.28
N GLU A 157 -16.08 8.66 -3.71
CA GLU A 157 -15.81 9.15 -5.07
C GLU A 157 -14.31 9.18 -5.37
N MET A 158 -13.47 9.71 -4.45
CA MET A 158 -12.02 9.74 -4.61
C MET A 158 -11.41 8.34 -4.67
N HIS A 159 -11.95 7.40 -3.89
CA HIS A 159 -11.53 6.01 -3.93
C HIS A 159 -11.86 5.35 -5.27
N GLU A 160 -13.09 5.47 -5.75
CA GLU A 160 -13.52 4.92 -7.03
C GLU A 160 -12.71 5.47 -8.20
N TYR A 161 -12.48 6.80 -8.24
CA TYR A 161 -11.62 7.41 -9.26
C TYR A 161 -10.19 6.88 -9.18
N GLY A 162 -9.65 6.76 -7.97
CA GLY A 162 -8.33 6.19 -7.76
C GLY A 162 -8.22 4.76 -8.30
N LEU A 163 -9.20 3.90 -8.04
CA LEU A 163 -9.23 2.54 -8.57
C LEU A 163 -9.37 2.50 -10.09
N LYS A 164 -10.24 3.33 -10.68
CA LYS A 164 -10.39 3.44 -12.14
C LYS A 164 -9.08 3.86 -12.80
N ASP A 165 -8.37 4.83 -12.25
CA ASP A 165 -7.08 5.26 -12.77
C ASP A 165 -6.01 4.16 -12.63
N LEU A 166 -5.94 3.50 -11.47
CA LEU A 166 -5.03 2.38 -11.23
C LEU A 166 -5.30 1.19 -12.19
N SER A 167 -6.56 0.91 -12.52
CA SER A 167 -6.93 -0.20 -13.42
C SER A 167 -6.38 -0.06 -14.85
N ILE A 168 -5.89 1.11 -15.23
CA ILE A 168 -5.28 1.36 -16.54
C ILE A 168 -3.92 0.63 -16.66
N PHE A 169 -3.19 0.47 -15.54
CA PHE A 169 -1.82 -0.04 -15.57
C PHE A 169 -1.50 -1.05 -14.46
N ALA A 170 -2.38 -1.23 -13.48
CA ALA A 170 -2.27 -2.20 -12.39
C ALA A 170 -3.40 -3.21 -12.46
N LYS A 171 -3.16 -4.42 -11.98
CA LYS A 171 -4.22 -5.40 -11.80
C LYS A 171 -4.99 -5.07 -10.53
N VAL A 172 -6.28 -4.76 -10.64
CA VAL A 172 -7.15 -4.48 -9.49
C VAL A 172 -7.94 -5.74 -9.14
N MET A 173 -7.89 -6.15 -7.88
CA MET A 173 -8.61 -7.31 -7.35
C MET A 173 -8.91 -7.10 -5.86
N THR A 174 -9.74 -7.94 -5.28
CA THR A 174 -9.98 -7.97 -3.83
C THR A 174 -8.91 -8.76 -3.08
N ILE A 175 -8.82 -8.58 -1.77
CA ILE A 175 -7.96 -9.38 -0.90
C ILE A 175 -8.32 -10.86 -0.99
N ASP A 176 -9.61 -11.21 -1.08
CA ASP A 176 -10.05 -12.61 -1.19
C ASP A 176 -9.60 -13.23 -2.51
N GLU A 177 -9.74 -12.52 -3.63
CA GLU A 177 -9.24 -12.99 -4.93
C GLU A 177 -7.72 -13.20 -4.92
N TYR A 178 -6.98 -12.30 -4.26
CA TYR A 178 -5.54 -12.41 -4.10
C TYR A 178 -5.14 -13.65 -3.28
N ILE A 179 -5.77 -13.84 -2.11
CA ILE A 179 -5.53 -14.98 -1.23
C ILE A 179 -5.91 -16.29 -1.94
N ASP A 180 -7.07 -16.34 -2.56
CA ASP A 180 -7.57 -17.51 -3.28
C ASP A 180 -6.65 -17.96 -4.42
N ALA A 181 -6.04 -17.02 -5.15
CA ALA A 181 -5.07 -17.35 -6.18
C ALA A 181 -3.84 -18.06 -5.57
N TRP A 182 -3.28 -17.52 -4.49
CA TRP A 182 -2.16 -18.13 -3.78
C TRP A 182 -2.49 -19.50 -3.19
N GLU A 183 -3.66 -19.68 -2.58
CA GLU A 183 -4.10 -20.96 -2.01
C GLU A 183 -4.28 -22.05 -3.09
N LYS A 184 -4.57 -21.64 -4.32
CA LYS A 184 -4.66 -22.52 -5.50
C LYS A 184 -3.31 -22.75 -6.19
N GLY A 185 -2.22 -22.18 -5.68
CA GLY A 185 -0.89 -22.26 -6.29
C GLY A 185 -0.76 -21.49 -7.60
N LEU A 186 -1.61 -20.48 -7.82
CA LEU A 186 -1.60 -19.61 -8.98
C LEU A 186 -0.88 -18.28 -8.65
N ASP A 187 -0.15 -17.74 -9.63
CA ASP A 187 0.34 -16.35 -9.51
C ASP A 187 -0.84 -15.38 -9.65
N PRO A 188 -1.13 -14.54 -8.62
CA PRO A 188 -2.22 -13.58 -8.70
C PRO A 188 -2.09 -12.59 -9.87
N TRP A 189 -0.87 -12.30 -10.32
CA TRP A 189 -0.66 -11.46 -11.50
C TRP A 189 -1.08 -12.16 -12.80
N GLU A 190 -0.79 -13.45 -12.95
CA GLU A 190 -1.05 -14.20 -14.19
C GLU A 190 -2.45 -14.81 -14.23
N GLY A 191 -2.97 -15.25 -13.08
CA GLY A 191 -4.24 -15.93 -12.92
C GLY A 191 -5.41 -15.00 -12.66
N GLY A 192 -6.09 -14.43 -13.66
CA GLY A 192 -7.35 -13.70 -13.45
C GLY A 192 -7.41 -12.33 -14.12
N GLY A 193 -6.97 -12.20 -15.33
CA GLY A 193 -7.30 -11.08 -16.19
C GLY A 193 -8.29 -11.56 -17.24
N ASP A 194 -9.47 -10.97 -17.30
CA ASP A 194 -10.30 -11.06 -18.48
C ASP A 194 -9.46 -10.63 -19.69
N LYS A 195 -9.29 -11.55 -20.64
CA LYS A 195 -8.51 -11.32 -21.87
C LYS A 195 -9.17 -10.29 -22.81
N GLU A 196 -10.19 -9.56 -22.36
CA GLU A 196 -10.97 -8.63 -23.18
C GLU A 196 -10.37 -7.23 -23.30
N ASN A 197 -9.37 -6.85 -22.52
CA ASN A 197 -8.73 -5.52 -22.65
C ASN A 197 -7.42 -5.52 -23.46
N LYS A 198 -7.29 -6.37 -24.47
CA LYS A 198 -6.32 -6.11 -25.54
C LYS A 198 -6.92 -5.06 -26.46
N VAL A 199 -6.57 -3.81 -26.22
CA VAL A 199 -6.78 -2.72 -27.18
C VAL A 199 -6.24 -3.19 -28.55
N LYS A 200 -7.18 -3.31 -29.51
CA LYS A 200 -6.85 -3.51 -30.93
C LYS A 200 -6.38 -2.19 -31.51
#